data_1f51ed59bcf986b964284aabefb317db
#
_entry.id   1f51ed59bcf986b964284aabefb317db
#
_cell.length_a   1.000
_cell.length_b   1.000
_cell.length_c   1.000
_cell.angle_alpha   90.00
_cell.angle_beta   90.00
_cell.angle_gamma   90.00
#
_symmetry.space_group_name_H-M   'P 1'
#
loop_
_entity.id
_entity.type
_entity.pdbx_description
1 polymer ?
#
loop_
_entity_poly.entity_id
_entity_poly.type
_entity_poly.pdbx_seq_one_letter_code
_entity_poly.pdbx_strand_id
1 'polypeptide(L)'
;GLNLSEACSISNSVAGVFNCLPNDIPRNGGSYRCVDVKLREGAAIGIPKFPHSCSVATTNVSDRLLNNVQAAFADLGEGYGLAEGGIGMGAGISVISGKDARRDDHPYVNQLIISSNGGPASPDCDGWVTYGIPVVSGLMYRDSVEISELSYPIHYKEIKLTQDTMGAGRHRGAPGTQITYGP
;
A
#
# COMPACT_ATOMS: atom_id res chain seq x y z
N GLY A 1 9.48 16.00 -2.92
CA GLY A 1 8.54 15.67 -3.82
C GLY A 1 7.50 14.65 -3.47
N LEU A 2 6.24 15.08 -3.47
CA LEU A 2 5.08 14.19 -3.33
C LEU A 2 4.42 13.89 -4.67
N ASN A 3 5.04 14.28 -5.79
CA ASN A 3 4.46 14.06 -7.10
C ASN A 3 4.67 12.61 -7.55
N LEU A 4 3.63 12.02 -8.13
CA LEU A 4 3.77 10.79 -8.89
C LEU A 4 4.44 11.08 -10.25
N SER A 5 5.24 10.15 -10.74
CA SER A 5 5.64 10.17 -12.14
C SER A 5 4.45 9.92 -13.05
N GLU A 6 4.53 10.32 -14.29
CA GLU A 6 3.49 10.05 -15.30
C GLU A 6 3.18 8.55 -15.37
N ALA A 7 4.21 7.72 -15.50
CA ALA A 7 4.05 6.26 -15.55
C ALA A 7 3.34 5.69 -14.30
N CYS A 8 3.68 6.19 -13.10
CA CYS A 8 3.01 5.76 -11.86
C CYS A 8 1.57 6.28 -11.77
N SER A 9 1.30 7.49 -12.26
CA SER A 9 -0.06 8.02 -12.31
C SER A 9 -0.97 7.17 -13.21
N ILE A 10 -0.47 6.74 -14.37
CA ILE A 10 -1.20 5.86 -15.28
C ILE A 10 -1.36 4.46 -14.66
N SER A 11 -0.25 3.83 -14.27
CA SER A 11 -0.28 2.44 -13.81
C SER A 11 -1.14 2.23 -12.56
N ASN A 12 -1.08 3.16 -11.60
CA ASN A 12 -1.88 3.05 -10.37
C ASN A 12 -3.36 3.38 -10.60
N SER A 13 -3.69 4.29 -11.51
CA SER A 13 -5.09 4.50 -11.91
C SER A 13 -5.68 3.24 -12.54
N VAL A 14 -4.95 2.63 -13.47
CA VAL A 14 -5.36 1.37 -14.11
C VAL A 14 -5.45 0.23 -13.11
N ALA A 15 -4.48 0.10 -12.19
CA ALA A 15 -4.52 -0.90 -11.13
C ALA A 15 -5.76 -0.74 -10.23
N GLY A 16 -6.13 0.48 -9.88
CA GLY A 16 -7.35 0.77 -9.12
C GLY A 16 -8.62 0.29 -9.84
N VAL A 17 -8.72 0.52 -11.15
CA VAL A 17 -9.81 -0.01 -11.97
C VAL A 17 -9.83 -1.53 -11.93
N PHE A 18 -8.69 -2.18 -12.19
CA PHE A 18 -8.61 -3.64 -12.25
C PHE A 18 -8.83 -4.34 -10.90
N ASN A 19 -8.60 -3.65 -9.78
CA ASN A 19 -8.95 -4.16 -8.47
C ASN A 19 -10.48 -4.25 -8.25
N CYS A 20 -11.25 -3.48 -9.01
CA CYS A 20 -12.72 -3.47 -8.96
C CYS A 20 -13.38 -4.35 -10.01
N LEU A 21 -12.60 -5.00 -10.89
CA LEU A 21 -13.10 -5.86 -11.94
C LEU A 21 -13.01 -7.33 -11.55
N PRO A 22 -13.86 -8.19 -12.15
CA PRO A 22 -13.79 -9.64 -11.94
C PRO A 22 -12.42 -10.22 -12.27
N ASN A 23 -12.05 -11.29 -11.54
CA ASN A 23 -10.72 -11.89 -11.64
C ASN A 23 -10.46 -12.67 -12.95
N ASP A 24 -11.49 -12.96 -13.73
CA ASP A 24 -11.41 -13.61 -15.03
C ASP A 24 -10.97 -12.66 -16.15
N ILE A 25 -10.96 -11.35 -15.89
CA ILE A 25 -10.45 -10.37 -16.85
C ILE A 25 -8.91 -10.42 -16.83
N PRO A 26 -8.26 -10.74 -17.97
CA PRO A 26 -6.81 -10.82 -18.03
C PRO A 26 -6.14 -9.49 -17.68
N ARG A 27 -5.17 -9.52 -16.78
CA ARG A 27 -4.38 -8.34 -16.37
C ARG A 27 -3.12 -8.24 -17.23
N ASN A 28 -3.27 -7.67 -18.41
CA ASN A 28 -2.19 -7.51 -19.38
C ASN A 28 -2.31 -6.20 -20.18
N GLY A 29 -1.33 -5.91 -21.02
CA GLY A 29 -1.28 -4.68 -21.79
C GLY A 29 -2.44 -4.50 -22.79
N GLY A 30 -3.08 -5.59 -23.21
CA GLY A 30 -4.28 -5.53 -24.05
C GLY A 30 -5.48 -4.97 -23.30
N SER A 31 -5.76 -5.51 -22.12
CA SER A 31 -6.83 -5.06 -21.24
C SER A 31 -6.59 -3.63 -20.75
N TYR A 32 -5.35 -3.28 -20.43
CA TYR A 32 -5.00 -1.94 -19.95
C TYR A 32 -5.27 -0.84 -20.98
N ARG A 33 -5.22 -1.14 -22.26
CA ARG A 33 -5.57 -0.16 -23.34
C ARG A 33 -7.02 0.26 -23.34
N CYS A 34 -7.89 -0.47 -22.65
CA CYS A 34 -9.31 -0.11 -22.53
C CYS A 34 -9.53 1.01 -21.50
N VAL A 35 -8.53 1.36 -20.71
CA VAL A 35 -8.60 2.42 -19.70
C VAL A 35 -7.84 3.65 -20.21
N ASP A 36 -8.56 4.72 -20.51
CA ASP A 36 -7.98 5.99 -20.95
C ASP A 36 -7.79 6.92 -19.75
N VAL A 37 -6.53 7.13 -19.34
CA VAL A 37 -6.17 7.97 -18.20
C VAL A 37 -5.81 9.37 -18.66
N LYS A 38 -6.63 10.35 -18.31
CA LYS A 38 -6.38 11.77 -18.63
C LYS A 38 -5.56 12.42 -17.52
N LEU A 39 -4.33 12.78 -17.82
CA LEU A 39 -3.41 13.43 -16.89
C LEU A 39 -3.31 14.93 -17.17
N ARG A 40 -3.14 15.71 -16.10
CA ARG A 40 -2.90 17.15 -16.16
C ARG A 40 -1.44 17.47 -15.83
N GLU A 41 -0.83 18.35 -16.63
CA GLU A 41 0.53 18.83 -16.35
C GLU A 41 0.60 19.63 -15.04
N GLY A 42 1.69 19.43 -14.31
CA GLY A 42 1.98 20.14 -13.05
C GLY A 42 1.14 19.68 -11.85
N ALA A 43 0.21 18.74 -12.03
CA ALA A 43 -0.53 18.15 -10.92
C ALA A 43 0.33 17.18 -10.12
N ALA A 44 0.04 17.02 -8.82
CA ALA A 44 0.74 16.06 -7.96
C ALA A 44 0.56 14.62 -8.45
N ILE A 45 -0.64 14.29 -8.95
CA ILE A 45 -0.96 13.07 -9.68
C ILE A 45 -1.21 13.51 -11.12
N GLY A 46 -0.23 13.34 -12.00
CA GLY A 46 -0.32 13.85 -13.36
C GLY A 46 1.01 13.74 -14.09
N ILE A 47 1.33 14.74 -14.91
CA ILE A 47 2.59 14.87 -15.62
C ILE A 47 3.47 15.87 -14.88
N PRO A 48 4.51 15.42 -14.14
CA PRO A 48 5.35 16.30 -13.36
C PRO A 48 6.19 17.21 -14.26
N LYS A 49 6.37 18.46 -13.83
CA LYS A 49 7.25 19.42 -14.50
C LYS A 49 8.47 19.70 -13.64
N PHE A 50 9.63 19.85 -14.28
CA PHE A 50 10.84 20.31 -13.60
C PHE A 50 10.57 21.66 -12.89
N PRO A 51 10.99 21.89 -11.64
CA PRO A 51 11.88 21.06 -10.82
C PRO A 51 11.18 20.11 -9.83
N HIS A 52 9.94 19.71 -10.06
CA HIS A 52 9.22 18.81 -9.15
C HIS A 52 9.90 17.43 -9.10
N SER A 53 10.15 16.92 -7.90
CA SER A 53 10.71 15.58 -7.73
C SER A 53 9.60 14.56 -7.44
N CYS A 54 9.80 13.34 -7.94
CA CYS A 54 8.89 12.21 -7.83
C CYS A 54 9.53 11.09 -7.02
N SER A 55 9.88 11.33 -5.75
CA SER A 55 10.59 10.32 -4.94
C SER A 55 9.63 9.31 -4.30
N VAL A 56 9.38 9.39 -3.01
CA VAL A 56 8.57 8.41 -2.25
C VAL A 56 7.07 8.40 -2.60
N ALA A 57 6.61 9.30 -3.43
CA ALA A 57 5.20 9.38 -3.83
C ALA A 57 4.69 8.11 -4.52
N THR A 58 5.58 7.36 -5.17
CA THR A 58 5.26 6.07 -5.82
C THR A 58 4.62 5.07 -4.86
N THR A 59 5.03 5.06 -3.59
CA THR A 59 4.50 4.14 -2.58
C THR A 59 3.42 4.76 -1.72
N ASN A 60 3.57 6.03 -1.33
CA ASN A 60 2.67 6.67 -0.37
C ASN A 60 1.43 7.30 -1.03
N VAL A 61 1.60 7.90 -2.21
CA VAL A 61 0.50 8.56 -2.93
C VAL A 61 -0.25 7.57 -3.82
N SER A 62 0.43 6.53 -4.32
CA SER A 62 -0.17 5.50 -5.17
C SER A 62 -1.35 4.81 -4.50
N ASP A 63 -1.22 4.42 -3.24
CA ASP A 63 -2.30 3.76 -2.51
C ASP A 63 -3.52 4.67 -2.37
N ARG A 64 -3.32 5.98 -2.19
CA ARG A 64 -4.42 6.96 -2.15
C ARG A 64 -5.12 7.07 -3.49
N LEU A 65 -4.35 7.04 -4.58
CA LEU A 65 -4.92 7.04 -5.92
C LEU A 65 -5.76 5.79 -6.17
N LEU A 66 -5.26 4.61 -5.81
CA LEU A 66 -6.02 3.37 -5.93
C LEU A 66 -7.30 3.42 -5.10
N ASN A 67 -7.22 3.81 -3.84
CA ASN A 67 -8.38 3.94 -2.97
C ASN A 67 -9.44 4.89 -3.55
N ASN A 68 -9.03 6.02 -4.12
CA ASN A 68 -9.94 6.97 -4.75
C ASN A 68 -10.64 6.36 -5.98
N VAL A 69 -9.92 5.58 -6.79
CA VAL A 69 -10.53 4.87 -7.93
C VAL A 69 -11.53 3.83 -7.44
N GLN A 70 -11.16 3.05 -6.43
CA GLN A 70 -12.04 2.04 -5.83
C GLN A 70 -13.30 2.66 -5.21
N ALA A 71 -13.17 3.80 -4.55
CA ALA A 71 -14.29 4.57 -4.00
C ALA A 71 -15.21 5.09 -5.12
N ALA A 72 -14.65 5.61 -6.21
CA ALA A 72 -15.43 6.05 -7.35
C ALA A 72 -16.22 4.91 -8.02
N PHE A 73 -15.68 3.69 -8.01
CA PHE A 73 -16.44 2.51 -8.45
C PHE A 73 -17.57 2.17 -7.47
N ALA A 74 -17.39 2.36 -6.17
CA ALA A 74 -18.43 2.13 -5.17
C ALA A 74 -19.63 3.07 -5.36
N ASP A 75 -19.43 4.27 -5.89
CA ASP A 75 -20.51 5.22 -6.22
C ASP A 75 -21.43 4.73 -7.37
N LEU A 76 -21.04 3.70 -8.10
CA LEU A 76 -21.89 3.08 -9.12
C LEU A 76 -23.03 2.25 -8.53
N GLY A 77 -22.97 1.91 -7.24
CA GLY A 77 -24.01 1.22 -6.52
C GLY A 77 -23.56 -0.05 -5.81
N GLU A 78 -24.54 -0.81 -5.32
CA GLU A 78 -24.28 -2.04 -4.58
C GLU A 78 -23.55 -3.09 -5.43
N GLY A 79 -22.51 -3.70 -4.88
CA GLY A 79 -21.68 -4.70 -5.54
C GLY A 79 -20.49 -4.16 -6.32
N TYR A 80 -20.33 -2.83 -6.40
CA TYR A 80 -19.20 -2.20 -7.07
C TYR A 80 -18.17 -1.66 -6.08
N GLY A 81 -16.93 -1.58 -6.54
CA GLY A 81 -15.85 -0.97 -5.78
C GLY A 81 -15.39 -1.79 -4.58
N LEU A 82 -14.51 -1.18 -3.82
CA LEU A 82 -13.99 -1.72 -2.55
C LEU A 82 -14.02 -0.61 -1.50
N ALA A 83 -14.11 -0.98 -0.23
CA ALA A 83 -13.89 -0.04 0.86
C ALA A 83 -12.44 0.49 0.83
N GLU A 84 -12.20 1.62 1.50
CA GLU A 84 -10.85 2.19 1.59
C GLU A 84 -9.92 1.24 2.35
N GLY A 85 -8.80 0.90 1.74
CA GLY A 85 -7.71 0.18 2.40
C GLY A 85 -6.89 1.08 3.30
N GLY A 86 -6.05 0.49 4.14
CA GLY A 86 -5.14 1.21 5.01
C GLY A 86 -4.10 2.05 4.24
N ILE A 87 -3.37 2.88 4.98
CA ILE A 87 -2.27 3.69 4.43
C ILE A 87 -1.11 2.78 4.06
N GLY A 88 -0.52 2.97 2.87
CA GLY A 88 0.50 2.11 2.32
C GLY A 88 1.74 1.94 3.17
N MET A 89 2.48 2.99 3.46
CA MET A 89 3.76 2.91 4.17
C MET A 89 3.64 3.47 5.59
N GLY A 90 3.41 2.59 6.56
CA GLY A 90 3.47 2.89 7.99
C GLY A 90 4.79 2.44 8.62
N ALA A 91 4.92 2.58 9.94
CA ALA A 91 6.13 2.23 10.70
C ALA A 91 6.55 0.75 10.54
N GLY A 92 5.60 -0.15 10.30
CA GLY A 92 5.87 -1.58 10.06
C GLY A 92 6.13 -1.93 8.61
N ILE A 93 6.05 -0.97 7.68
CA ILE A 93 6.42 -1.08 6.28
C ILE A 93 7.24 0.17 5.95
N SER A 94 8.44 0.26 6.45
CA SER A 94 9.29 1.44 6.33
C SER A 94 10.72 1.07 5.95
N VAL A 95 11.41 2.00 5.30
CA VAL A 95 12.85 1.86 5.05
C VAL A 95 13.60 2.36 6.27
N ILE A 96 14.46 1.54 6.80
CA ILE A 96 15.39 1.87 7.88
C ILE A 96 16.82 1.86 7.39
N SER A 97 17.65 2.69 7.95
CA SER A 97 19.10 2.73 7.67
C SER A 97 19.87 3.19 8.87
N GLY A 98 21.13 2.77 8.97
CA GLY A 98 21.97 3.14 10.08
C GLY A 98 23.33 2.43 10.02
N LYS A 99 23.95 2.29 11.18
CA LYS A 99 25.18 1.52 11.39
C LYS A 99 24.94 0.42 12.40
N ASP A 100 25.44 -0.76 12.13
CA ASP A 100 25.31 -1.92 13.01
C ASP A 100 26.56 -2.04 13.91
N ALA A 101 26.46 -1.61 15.16
CA ALA A 101 27.55 -1.69 16.14
C ALA A 101 27.97 -3.14 16.44
N ARG A 102 27.12 -4.14 16.16
CA ARG A 102 27.46 -5.56 16.31
C ARG A 102 28.44 -6.04 15.22
N ARG A 103 28.64 -5.24 14.16
CA ARG A 103 29.42 -5.55 12.96
C ARG A 103 30.34 -4.40 12.59
N ASP A 104 31.11 -3.90 13.54
CA ASP A 104 32.10 -2.82 13.34
C ASP A 104 31.51 -1.58 12.65
N ASP A 105 30.35 -1.14 13.08
CA ASP A 105 29.61 0.00 12.50
C ASP A 105 29.32 -0.15 11.00
N HIS A 106 29.15 -1.39 10.52
CA HIS A 106 28.81 -1.63 9.13
C HIS A 106 27.50 -0.93 8.75
N PRO A 107 27.47 -0.15 7.67
CA PRO A 107 26.25 0.53 7.24
C PRO A 107 25.22 -0.49 6.75
N TYR A 108 23.96 -0.25 7.07
CA TYR A 108 22.85 -1.07 6.58
C TYR A 108 21.70 -0.21 6.05
N VAL A 109 20.96 -0.75 5.11
CA VAL A 109 19.65 -0.27 4.64
C VAL A 109 18.76 -1.47 4.49
N ASN A 110 17.55 -1.40 5.04
CA ASN A 110 16.54 -2.44 4.86
C ASN A 110 15.15 -1.83 4.76
N GLN A 111 14.28 -2.52 4.03
CA GLN A 111 12.84 -2.27 4.07
C GLN A 111 12.20 -3.28 5.02
N LEU A 112 11.67 -2.80 6.12
CA LEU A 112 10.88 -3.65 7.03
C LEU A 112 9.53 -3.97 6.41
N ILE A 113 9.16 -5.24 6.39
CA ILE A 113 7.84 -5.73 5.97
C ILE A 113 7.29 -6.62 7.09
N ILE A 114 7.00 -6.02 8.22
CA ILE A 114 6.61 -6.75 9.44
C ILE A 114 5.15 -6.49 9.84
N SER A 115 4.52 -5.47 9.25
CA SER A 115 3.14 -5.08 9.54
C SER A 115 2.17 -5.49 8.44
N SER A 116 0.90 -5.33 8.73
CA SER A 116 -0.20 -5.33 7.78
C SER A 116 -1.09 -4.12 8.04
N ASN A 117 -1.78 -3.65 7.00
CA ASN A 117 -2.57 -2.43 7.08
C ASN A 117 -4.04 -2.65 7.46
N GLY A 118 -4.45 -3.89 7.69
CA GLY A 118 -5.86 -4.21 7.79
C GLY A 118 -6.58 -4.05 6.44
N GLY A 119 -7.03 -5.14 5.87
CA GLY A 119 -7.63 -5.13 4.54
C GLY A 119 -9.01 -4.49 4.51
N PRO A 120 -9.40 -3.88 3.39
CA PRO A 120 -10.75 -3.40 3.17
C PRO A 120 -11.74 -4.55 3.07
N ALA A 121 -12.99 -4.30 3.44
CA ALA A 121 -14.09 -5.20 3.11
C ALA A 121 -14.39 -5.12 1.62
N SER A 122 -14.90 -6.23 1.07
CA SER A 122 -15.44 -6.30 -0.27
C SER A 122 -16.96 -6.52 -0.23
N PRO A 123 -17.65 -6.48 -1.37
CA PRO A 123 -19.07 -6.83 -1.41
C PRO A 123 -19.40 -8.23 -0.86
N ASP A 124 -18.45 -9.16 -0.93
CA ASP A 124 -18.65 -10.59 -0.68
C ASP A 124 -17.98 -11.11 0.59
N CYS A 125 -17.03 -10.38 1.16
CA CYS A 125 -16.26 -10.86 2.32
C CYS A 125 -15.68 -9.76 3.20
N ASP A 126 -15.33 -10.13 4.42
CA ASP A 126 -14.62 -9.29 5.37
C ASP A 126 -13.17 -9.05 4.91
N GLY A 127 -12.57 -7.99 5.40
CA GLY A 127 -11.17 -7.63 5.10
C GLY A 127 -10.15 -8.63 5.66
N TRP A 128 -9.00 -8.73 5.02
CA TRP A 128 -7.91 -9.60 5.44
C TRP A 128 -7.05 -8.96 6.51
N VAL A 129 -6.83 -9.67 7.61
CA VAL A 129 -5.95 -9.21 8.71
C VAL A 129 -4.52 -9.01 8.23
N THR A 130 -4.06 -9.82 7.28
CA THR A 130 -2.69 -9.78 6.74
C THR A 130 -2.59 -9.02 5.42
N TYR A 131 -3.51 -8.14 5.14
CA TYR A 131 -3.48 -7.30 3.96
C TYR A 131 -2.21 -6.44 3.95
N GLY A 132 -1.51 -6.43 2.83
CA GLY A 132 -0.32 -5.61 2.62
C GLY A 132 -0.69 -4.18 2.23
N ILE A 133 -0.39 -3.80 1.02
CA ILE A 133 -0.71 -2.46 0.49
C ILE A 133 -1.58 -2.57 -0.77
N PRO A 134 -2.48 -1.59 -1.01
CA PRO A 134 -3.39 -1.60 -2.16
C PRO A 134 -2.70 -1.75 -3.51
N VAL A 135 -1.55 -1.12 -3.70
CA VAL A 135 -0.78 -1.14 -4.96
C VAL A 135 -0.32 -2.53 -5.39
N VAL A 136 -0.25 -3.48 -4.48
CA VAL A 136 0.03 -4.90 -4.78
C VAL A 136 -1.20 -5.79 -4.57
N SER A 137 -2.39 -5.22 -4.62
CA SER A 137 -3.68 -5.91 -4.36
C SER A 137 -3.71 -6.63 -3.01
N GLY A 138 -3.04 -6.08 -2.01
CA GLY A 138 -2.95 -6.65 -0.67
C GLY A 138 -1.99 -7.83 -0.52
N LEU A 139 -1.39 -8.33 -1.59
CA LEU A 139 -0.45 -9.45 -1.53
C LEU A 139 0.91 -8.97 -1.02
N MET A 140 1.26 -9.40 0.19
CA MET A 140 2.56 -9.11 0.76
C MET A 140 2.92 -10.18 1.80
N TYR A 141 4.14 -10.71 1.68
CA TYR A 141 4.71 -11.58 2.72
C TYR A 141 5.30 -10.73 3.84
N ARG A 142 5.19 -11.22 5.05
CA ARG A 142 5.83 -10.59 6.21
C ARG A 142 7.22 -11.14 6.42
N ASP A 143 8.11 -10.28 6.88
CA ASP A 143 9.41 -10.69 7.38
C ASP A 143 9.24 -11.48 8.69
N SER A 144 10.17 -12.40 8.96
CA SER A 144 10.33 -13.00 10.28
C SER A 144 10.97 -11.98 11.23
N VAL A 145 10.40 -11.84 12.43
CA VAL A 145 10.97 -11.02 13.51
C VAL A 145 12.39 -11.47 13.82
N GLU A 146 12.59 -12.77 14.01
CA GLU A 146 13.86 -13.36 14.39
C GLU A 146 14.94 -13.13 13.31
N ILE A 147 14.59 -13.33 12.05
CA ILE A 147 15.53 -13.10 10.94
C ILE A 147 15.85 -11.61 10.80
N SER A 148 14.87 -10.72 10.99
CA SER A 148 15.09 -9.29 10.95
C SER A 148 16.02 -8.83 12.08
N GLU A 149 15.83 -9.32 13.31
CA GLU A 149 16.68 -9.01 14.46
C GLU A 149 18.10 -9.57 14.33
N LEU A 150 18.25 -10.75 13.74
CA LEU A 150 19.57 -11.32 13.43
C LEU A 150 20.32 -10.51 12.36
N SER A 151 19.59 -10.04 11.37
CA SER A 151 20.18 -9.38 10.20
C SER A 151 20.49 -7.90 10.44
N TYR A 152 19.67 -7.22 11.26
CA TYR A 152 19.74 -5.78 11.48
C TYR A 152 19.73 -5.43 12.96
N PRO A 153 20.30 -4.29 13.38
CA PRO A 153 20.33 -3.86 14.78
C PRO A 153 18.98 -3.24 15.18
N ILE A 154 17.96 -4.04 15.17
CA ILE A 154 16.59 -3.70 15.59
C ILE A 154 16.09 -4.75 16.55
N HIS A 155 15.24 -4.34 17.49
CA HIS A 155 14.57 -5.22 18.42
C HIS A 155 13.08 -4.93 18.42
N TYR A 156 12.25 -5.94 18.15
CA TYR A 156 10.79 -5.83 18.16
C TYR A 156 10.26 -6.05 19.58
N LYS A 157 9.70 -5.00 20.17
CA LYS A 157 9.14 -5.02 21.53
C LYS A 157 7.72 -5.52 21.57
N GLU A 158 6.95 -5.20 20.52
CA GLU A 158 5.53 -5.56 20.45
C GLU A 158 5.05 -5.57 19.01
N ILE A 159 4.23 -6.57 18.67
CA ILE A 159 3.42 -6.63 17.45
C ILE A 159 2.04 -7.10 17.86
N LYS A 160 1.02 -6.26 17.67
CA LYS A 160 -0.36 -6.60 18.02
C LYS A 160 -1.38 -6.02 17.06
N LEU A 161 -2.55 -6.65 17.01
CA LEU A 161 -3.73 -6.09 16.35
C LEU A 161 -4.31 -4.97 17.22
N THR A 162 -4.69 -3.86 16.57
CA THR A 162 -5.29 -2.73 17.27
C THR A 162 -6.81 -2.94 17.34
N GLN A 163 -7.35 -2.88 18.57
CA GLN A 163 -8.79 -3.01 18.78
C GLN A 163 -9.55 -1.81 18.21
N ASP A 164 -10.81 -2.03 17.85
CA ASP A 164 -11.76 -1.00 17.40
C ASP A 164 -11.27 -0.13 16.22
N THR A 165 -10.40 -0.69 15.38
CA THR A 165 -9.90 -0.02 14.16
C THR A 165 -10.56 -0.53 12.89
N MET A 166 -11.50 -1.44 13.00
CA MET A 166 -12.21 -2.06 11.88
C MET A 166 -13.35 -1.16 11.40
N GLY A 167 -13.46 -0.99 10.09
CA GLY A 167 -14.64 -0.37 9.49
C GLY A 167 -15.89 -1.26 9.68
N ALA A 168 -17.00 -0.66 10.12
CA ALA A 168 -18.26 -1.36 10.28
C ALA A 168 -19.04 -1.40 8.96
N GLY A 169 -19.74 -2.51 8.70
CA GLY A 169 -20.58 -2.69 7.52
C GLY A 169 -21.23 -4.08 7.50
N ARG A 170 -21.88 -4.44 6.39
CA ARG A 170 -22.35 -5.82 6.14
C ARG A 170 -21.16 -6.78 6.24
N HIS A 171 -20.07 -6.45 5.57
CA HIS A 171 -18.74 -7.02 5.77
C HIS A 171 -17.87 -6.01 6.50
N ARG A 172 -16.98 -6.48 7.35
CA ARG A 172 -16.13 -5.63 8.19
C ARG A 172 -14.75 -5.48 7.59
N GLY A 173 -14.16 -4.31 7.73
CA GLY A 173 -12.73 -4.14 7.51
C GLY A 173 -11.92 -4.97 8.51
N ALA A 174 -10.66 -5.28 8.21
CA ALA A 174 -9.76 -5.93 9.15
C ALA A 174 -9.12 -4.90 10.10
N PRO A 175 -8.73 -5.32 11.32
CA PRO A 175 -8.05 -4.43 12.26
C PRO A 175 -6.67 -4.01 11.77
N GLY A 176 -6.25 -2.83 12.16
CA GLY A 176 -4.88 -2.35 11.96
C GLY A 176 -3.89 -3.09 12.86
N THR A 177 -2.60 -2.85 12.62
CA THR A 177 -1.51 -3.43 13.42
C THR A 177 -0.73 -2.32 14.11
N GLN A 178 -0.40 -2.51 15.37
CA GLN A 178 0.54 -1.68 16.11
C GLN A 178 1.87 -2.42 16.27
N ILE A 179 2.96 -1.73 15.98
CA ILE A 179 4.31 -2.26 16.11
C ILE A 179 5.15 -1.29 16.91
N THR A 180 5.91 -1.84 17.86
CA THR A 180 6.92 -1.10 18.62
C THR A 180 8.26 -1.79 18.45
N TYR A 181 9.24 -1.07 17.93
CA TYR A 181 10.62 -1.53 17.80
C TYR A 181 11.60 -0.41 18.12
N GLY A 182 12.86 -0.76 18.29
CA GLY A 182 13.95 0.16 18.55
C GLY A 182 15.30 -0.47 18.26
N PRO A 183 16.39 0.31 18.41
CA PRO A 183 17.74 -0.22 18.32
C PRO A 183 18.07 -1.17 19.47
#